data_da573f8311b430197845b0d8b1c1fe19
#
_entry.id   da573f8311b430197845b0d8b1c1fe19
#
_cell.length_a   1.000
_cell.length_b   1.000
_cell.length_c   1.000
_cell.angle_alpha   90.00
_cell.angle_beta   90.00
_cell.angle_gamma   90.00
#
_symmetry.space_group_name_H-M   'P 1'
#
loop_
_entity.id
_entity.type
_entity.pdbx_description
1 polymer ?
#
loop_
_entity_poly.entity_id
_entity_poly.type
_entity_poly.pdbx_seq_one_letter_code
_entity_poly.pdbx_strand_id
1 'polypeptide(L)'
;MSDHELAALLAGGADVEDADLAGRDLTELLELPGPAPRVFRRCDLTEARLARAALIGATFESCTVEGAGFGRADLDGSVWKGGSAPKADFSRADVSDADFDGVDLANTVWRDTLIAGASFVGCRMVGARLDESRGLGATFRRCNLMLAGMSGISLRGQELDGLRMDDAVLAGADLRDTVWTDSRLRGAVLRAAELDGADLRGADLGDFSWQEAHLLSGATISGEQASKLLGQLGIVVD
;
A
#
# COMPACT_ATOMS: atom_id res chain seq x y z
N MET A 1 18.83 -9.29 23.58
CA MET A 1 19.89 -8.35 23.19
C MET A 1 19.74 -7.06 24.00
N SER A 2 20.81 -6.56 24.61
CA SER A 2 20.80 -5.26 25.32
C SER A 2 20.86 -4.07 24.35
N ASP A 3 20.50 -2.86 24.83
CA ASP A 3 20.59 -1.65 23.98
C ASP A 3 22.05 -1.33 23.59
N HIS A 4 23.01 -1.65 24.46
CA HIS A 4 24.43 -1.48 24.16
C HIS A 4 24.92 -2.43 23.04
N GLU A 5 24.50 -3.68 23.08
CA GLU A 5 24.82 -4.66 22.02
C GLU A 5 24.18 -4.26 20.69
N LEU A 6 22.90 -3.85 20.71
CA LEU A 6 22.22 -3.36 19.51
C LEU A 6 22.91 -2.11 18.94
N ALA A 7 23.24 -1.15 19.78
CA ALA A 7 23.96 0.06 19.36
C ALA A 7 25.31 -0.28 18.72
N ALA A 8 26.05 -1.22 19.29
CA ALA A 8 27.34 -1.65 18.75
C ALA A 8 27.19 -2.35 17.37
N LEU A 9 26.19 -3.22 17.19
CA LEU A 9 25.87 -3.83 15.90
C LEU A 9 25.53 -2.80 14.84
N LEU A 10 24.62 -1.88 15.18
CA LEU A 10 24.17 -0.81 14.27
C LEU A 10 25.30 0.16 13.91
N ALA A 11 26.19 0.48 14.86
CA ALA A 11 27.36 1.34 14.62
C ALA A 11 28.41 0.65 13.74
N GLY A 12 28.53 -0.67 13.84
CA GLY A 12 29.42 -1.47 13.00
C GLY A 12 28.87 -1.78 11.61
N GLY A 13 27.61 -1.43 11.31
CA GLY A 13 26.94 -1.77 10.04
C GLY A 13 26.62 -3.26 9.90
N ALA A 14 26.55 -3.99 11.03
CA ALA A 14 26.21 -5.40 11.01
C ALA A 14 24.69 -5.62 10.92
N ASP A 15 24.29 -6.74 10.33
CA ASP A 15 22.90 -7.16 10.27
C ASP A 15 22.39 -7.49 11.67
N VAL A 16 21.11 -7.15 11.93
CA VAL A 16 20.39 -7.53 13.15
C VAL A 16 19.51 -8.72 12.82
N GLU A 17 19.81 -9.88 13.42
CA GLU A 17 19.09 -11.11 13.14
C GLU A 17 18.48 -11.71 14.41
N ASP A 18 17.30 -12.32 14.25
CA ASP A 18 16.59 -13.08 15.29
C ASP A 18 16.46 -12.31 16.62
N ALA A 19 16.36 -10.98 16.55
CA ALA A 19 16.34 -10.12 17.73
C ALA A 19 14.91 -9.83 18.19
N ASP A 20 14.69 -9.92 19.50
CA ASP A 20 13.50 -9.42 20.16
C ASP A 20 13.71 -7.93 20.51
N LEU A 21 13.02 -7.07 19.76
CA LEU A 21 13.02 -5.62 19.88
C LEU A 21 11.60 -5.09 20.18
N ALA A 22 10.68 -5.99 20.57
CA ALA A 22 9.29 -5.65 20.81
C ALA A 22 9.15 -4.56 21.90
N GLY A 23 8.32 -3.57 21.63
CA GLY A 23 8.02 -2.44 22.52
C GLY A 23 9.18 -1.48 22.78
N ARG A 24 10.36 -1.71 22.18
CA ARG A 24 11.52 -0.83 22.41
C ARG A 24 11.39 0.52 21.75
N ASP A 25 11.99 1.50 22.39
CA ASP A 25 12.22 2.80 21.80
C ASP A 25 13.59 2.80 21.08
N LEU A 26 13.54 2.78 19.77
CA LEU A 26 14.73 2.77 18.91
C LEU A 26 15.00 4.16 18.30
N THR A 27 14.23 5.15 18.68
CA THR A 27 14.28 6.51 18.10
C THR A 27 15.69 7.09 18.14
N GLU A 28 16.31 7.15 19.32
CA GLU A 28 17.66 7.71 19.47
C GLU A 28 18.73 6.87 18.78
N LEU A 29 18.60 5.54 18.81
CA LEU A 29 19.56 4.60 18.19
C LEU A 29 19.56 4.67 16.66
N LEU A 30 18.44 5.07 16.06
CA LEU A 30 18.24 5.09 14.62
C LEU A 30 18.09 6.50 14.05
N GLU A 31 18.25 7.57 14.86
CA GLU A 31 18.09 8.95 14.40
C GLU A 31 19.12 9.35 13.34
N LEU A 32 20.31 8.80 13.40
CA LEU A 32 21.36 9.08 12.43
C LEU A 32 21.59 7.91 11.47
N PRO A 33 21.95 8.20 10.21
CA PRO A 33 22.32 7.16 9.26
C PRO A 33 23.49 6.31 9.77
N GLY A 34 23.42 5.01 9.53
CA GLY A 34 24.53 4.12 9.79
C GLY A 34 25.60 4.19 8.69
N PRO A 35 26.70 3.45 8.86
CA PRO A 35 27.79 3.34 7.86
C PRO A 35 27.33 2.61 6.60
N ALA A 36 26.26 1.83 6.66
CA ALA A 36 25.62 1.11 5.56
C ALA A 36 24.10 1.05 5.80
N PRO A 37 23.30 0.71 4.77
CA PRO A 37 21.89 0.41 4.95
C PRO A 37 21.68 -0.66 6.03
N ARG A 38 20.71 -0.44 6.89
CA ARG A 38 20.43 -1.34 8.01
C ARG A 38 19.67 -2.56 7.54
N VAL A 39 20.03 -3.73 8.08
CA VAL A 39 19.35 -4.98 7.74
C VAL A 39 18.81 -5.63 9.00
N PHE A 40 17.49 -5.89 8.98
CA PHE A 40 16.77 -6.62 10.03
C PHE A 40 16.22 -7.91 9.42
N ARG A 41 16.61 -9.06 9.97
CA ARG A 41 16.12 -10.36 9.54
C ARG A 41 15.47 -11.10 10.68
N ARG A 42 14.24 -11.56 10.48
CA ARG A 42 13.48 -12.35 11.47
C ARG A 42 13.40 -11.70 12.85
N CYS A 43 13.43 -10.36 12.87
CA CYS A 43 13.33 -9.60 14.12
C CYS A 43 11.87 -9.39 14.52
N ASP A 44 11.62 -9.37 15.82
CA ASP A 44 10.35 -8.92 16.40
C ASP A 44 10.49 -7.45 16.81
N LEU A 45 9.80 -6.58 16.08
CA LEU A 45 9.69 -5.13 16.27
C LEU A 45 8.26 -4.74 16.65
N THR A 46 7.45 -5.69 17.15
CA THR A 46 6.06 -5.44 17.56
C THR A 46 6.02 -4.24 18.52
N GLU A 47 5.17 -3.25 18.19
CA GLU A 47 5.00 -2.00 18.96
C GLU A 47 6.30 -1.20 19.19
N ALA A 48 7.38 -1.49 18.46
CA ALA A 48 8.62 -0.73 18.57
C ALA A 48 8.42 0.72 18.06
N ARG A 49 9.12 1.66 18.67
CA ARG A 49 9.13 3.07 18.26
C ARG A 49 10.34 3.36 17.40
N LEU A 50 10.09 3.69 16.13
CA LEU A 50 11.10 4.03 15.12
C LEU A 50 10.80 5.42 14.51
N ALA A 51 10.18 6.29 15.30
CA ALA A 51 9.85 7.63 14.80
C ALA A 51 11.12 8.38 14.41
N ARG A 52 11.12 9.03 13.23
CA ARG A 52 12.25 9.77 12.66
C ARG A 52 13.51 8.92 12.40
N ALA A 53 13.40 7.59 12.42
CA ALA A 53 14.54 6.71 12.16
C ALA A 53 15.10 6.93 10.74
N ALA A 54 16.42 6.98 10.64
CA ALA A 54 17.16 7.04 9.37
C ALA A 54 17.36 5.62 8.84
N LEU A 55 16.44 5.18 7.98
CA LEU A 55 16.32 3.83 7.47
C LEU A 55 16.37 3.79 5.93
N ILE A 56 17.06 4.77 5.31
CA ILE A 56 17.26 4.81 3.87
C ILE A 56 17.89 3.51 3.39
N GLY A 57 17.27 2.87 2.39
CA GLY A 57 17.73 1.59 1.85
C GLY A 57 17.70 0.42 2.83
N ALA A 58 17.09 0.56 4.00
CA ALA A 58 17.04 -0.50 4.99
C ALA A 58 16.28 -1.73 4.46
N THR A 59 16.70 -2.91 4.90
CA THR A 59 16.02 -4.17 4.56
C THR A 59 15.34 -4.76 5.79
N PHE A 60 14.05 -5.11 5.64
CA PHE A 60 13.26 -5.86 6.60
C PHE A 60 12.85 -7.19 5.98
N GLU A 61 13.47 -8.28 6.39
CA GLU A 61 13.23 -9.61 5.85
C GLU A 61 12.57 -10.51 6.90
N SER A 62 11.34 -10.95 6.63
CA SER A 62 10.57 -11.83 7.52
C SER A 62 10.41 -11.28 8.95
N CYS A 63 10.36 -9.95 9.11
CA CYS A 63 10.21 -9.31 10.41
C CYS A 63 8.73 -9.22 10.82
N THR A 64 8.49 -9.20 12.13
CA THR A 64 7.20 -8.82 12.72
C THR A 64 7.30 -7.38 13.21
N VAL A 65 6.48 -6.49 12.65
CA VAL A 65 6.44 -5.07 13.02
C VAL A 65 5.00 -4.60 13.32
N GLU A 66 4.17 -5.50 13.90
CA GLU A 66 2.78 -5.19 14.27
C GLU A 66 2.74 -3.96 15.18
N GLY A 67 1.91 -2.97 14.82
CA GLY A 67 1.73 -1.75 15.61
C GLY A 67 2.97 -0.87 15.76
N ALA A 68 4.07 -1.19 15.07
CA ALA A 68 5.30 -0.38 15.15
C ALA A 68 5.08 1.03 14.59
N GLY A 69 5.72 2.02 15.21
CA GLY A 69 5.60 3.42 14.86
C GLY A 69 6.77 3.93 14.03
N PHE A 70 6.56 4.10 12.71
CA PHE A 70 7.54 4.70 11.78
C PHE A 70 7.25 6.18 11.48
N GLY A 71 6.53 6.85 12.35
CA GLY A 71 6.13 8.24 12.10
C GLY A 71 7.30 9.15 11.77
N ARG A 72 7.31 9.77 10.56
CA ARG A 72 8.39 10.61 10.03
C ARG A 72 9.74 9.89 9.84
N ALA A 73 9.77 8.56 9.80
CA ALA A 73 10.97 7.82 9.45
C ALA A 73 11.33 8.06 7.97
N ASP A 74 12.62 8.02 7.69
CA ASP A 74 13.15 8.05 6.35
C ASP A 74 13.42 6.61 5.92
N LEU A 75 12.54 6.08 5.08
CA LEU A 75 12.50 4.72 4.56
C LEU A 75 12.71 4.70 3.02
N ASP A 76 13.26 5.79 2.46
CA ASP A 76 13.52 5.90 1.03
C ASP A 76 14.34 4.70 0.53
N GLY A 77 13.87 4.06 -0.55
CA GLY A 77 14.49 2.87 -1.14
C GLY A 77 14.54 1.65 -0.22
N SER A 78 13.78 1.61 0.88
CA SER A 78 13.76 0.46 1.78
C SER A 78 13.14 -0.78 1.13
N VAL A 79 13.60 -1.98 1.55
CA VAL A 79 13.17 -3.25 0.99
C VAL A 79 12.52 -4.11 2.07
N TRP A 80 11.26 -4.52 1.83
CA TRP A 80 10.45 -5.32 2.73
C TRP A 80 10.11 -6.66 2.06
N LYS A 81 10.60 -7.76 2.62
CA LYS A 81 10.40 -9.10 2.05
C LYS A 81 9.67 -10.02 3.02
N GLY A 82 8.41 -10.29 2.72
CA GLY A 82 7.55 -11.04 3.62
C GLY A 82 7.41 -10.38 4.99
N GLY A 83 7.01 -11.16 5.99
CA GLY A 83 6.82 -10.65 7.34
C GLY A 83 5.44 -10.01 7.54
N SER A 84 5.26 -9.38 8.69
CA SER A 84 3.96 -8.95 9.18
C SER A 84 4.04 -7.59 9.86
N ALA A 85 3.32 -6.60 9.32
CA ALA A 85 3.29 -5.21 9.78
C ALA A 85 1.85 -4.69 10.01
N PRO A 86 0.88 -5.52 10.48
CA PRO A 86 -0.49 -5.02 10.65
C PRO A 86 -0.50 -3.88 11.66
N LYS A 87 -1.36 -2.88 11.41
CA LYS A 87 -1.52 -1.68 12.24
C LYS A 87 -0.26 -0.81 12.39
N ALA A 88 0.83 -1.08 11.66
CA ALA A 88 2.00 -0.19 11.69
C ALA A 88 1.62 1.21 11.21
N ASP A 89 2.24 2.23 11.84
CA ASP A 89 2.01 3.64 11.53
C ASP A 89 3.18 4.23 10.75
N PHE A 90 2.96 4.47 9.45
CA PHE A 90 3.90 5.12 8.55
C PHE A 90 3.59 6.62 8.34
N SER A 91 2.76 7.21 9.20
CA SER A 91 2.34 8.60 9.05
C SER A 91 3.51 9.56 8.89
N ARG A 92 3.50 10.36 7.82
CA ARG A 92 4.54 11.32 7.47
C ARG A 92 5.93 10.71 7.20
N ALA A 93 6.05 9.40 7.10
CA ALA A 93 7.29 8.75 6.67
C ALA A 93 7.55 9.04 5.19
N ASP A 94 8.81 8.94 4.80
CA ASP A 94 9.21 8.88 3.41
C ASP A 94 9.48 7.41 3.05
N VAL A 95 8.64 6.84 2.18
CA VAL A 95 8.82 5.50 1.62
C VAL A 95 8.98 5.57 0.10
N SER A 96 9.53 6.68 -0.39
CA SER A 96 9.82 6.82 -1.82
C SER A 96 10.70 5.66 -2.29
N ASP A 97 10.41 5.16 -3.48
CA ASP A 97 11.13 4.05 -4.11
C ASP A 97 11.27 2.78 -3.23
N ALA A 98 10.47 2.65 -2.16
CA ALA A 98 10.49 1.47 -1.32
C ALA A 98 9.78 0.28 -1.98
N ASP A 99 10.33 -0.94 -1.78
CA ASP A 99 9.78 -2.18 -2.28
C ASP A 99 9.15 -3.02 -1.17
N PHE A 100 7.84 -3.30 -1.27
CA PHE A 100 7.12 -4.20 -0.39
C PHE A 100 6.69 -5.45 -1.15
N ASP A 101 7.27 -6.61 -0.82
CA ASP A 101 6.98 -7.89 -1.47
C ASP A 101 6.43 -8.92 -0.46
N GLY A 102 5.16 -9.32 -0.65
CA GLY A 102 4.49 -10.33 0.17
C GLY A 102 4.27 -9.95 1.63
N VAL A 103 4.22 -8.68 1.97
CA VAL A 103 4.09 -8.19 3.36
C VAL A 103 2.63 -8.11 3.78
N ASP A 104 2.32 -8.52 5.01
CA ASP A 104 1.02 -8.22 5.62
C ASP A 104 1.01 -6.78 6.17
N LEU A 105 0.30 -5.89 5.51
CA LEU A 105 0.14 -4.46 5.81
C LEU A 105 -1.31 -4.14 6.21
N ALA A 106 -2.03 -5.08 6.79
CA ALA A 106 -3.44 -4.86 7.14
C ALA A 106 -3.61 -3.76 8.19
N ASN A 107 -4.59 -2.88 7.97
CA ASN A 107 -4.93 -1.78 8.86
C ASN A 107 -3.78 -0.80 9.14
N THR A 108 -2.76 -0.76 8.29
CA THR A 108 -1.67 0.21 8.37
C THR A 108 -2.15 1.64 8.10
N VAL A 109 -1.42 2.61 8.64
CA VAL A 109 -1.75 4.05 8.50
C VAL A 109 -0.64 4.75 7.71
N TRP A 110 -1.04 5.42 6.59
CA TRP A 110 -0.13 6.10 5.66
C TRP A 110 -0.47 7.59 5.51
N ARG A 111 -0.96 8.22 6.58
CA ARG A 111 -1.37 9.63 6.53
C ARG A 111 -0.18 10.54 6.24
N ASP A 112 -0.31 11.43 5.23
CA ASP A 112 0.76 12.33 4.78
C ASP A 112 2.07 11.60 4.38
N THR A 113 2.06 10.29 4.19
CA THR A 113 3.24 9.50 3.80
C THR A 113 3.61 9.81 2.36
N LEU A 114 4.90 9.99 2.09
CA LEU A 114 5.41 10.10 0.74
C LEU A 114 5.66 8.70 0.18
N ILE A 115 4.88 8.32 -0.85
CA ILE A 115 4.90 6.99 -1.50
C ILE A 115 5.38 7.05 -2.95
N ALA A 116 6.10 8.10 -3.34
CA ALA A 116 6.54 8.29 -4.72
C ALA A 116 7.39 7.10 -5.20
N GLY A 117 7.01 6.48 -6.32
CA GLY A 117 7.72 5.31 -6.85
C GLY A 117 7.64 4.04 -6.02
N ALA A 118 6.98 4.03 -4.87
CA ALA A 118 6.87 2.84 -4.02
C ALA A 118 6.17 1.69 -4.75
N SER A 119 6.65 0.46 -4.52
CA SER A 119 6.14 -0.75 -5.15
C SER A 119 5.54 -1.70 -4.11
N PHE A 120 4.30 -2.14 -4.35
CA PHE A 120 3.61 -3.11 -3.50
C PHE A 120 3.23 -4.33 -4.35
N VAL A 121 3.86 -5.47 -4.08
CA VAL A 121 3.62 -6.72 -4.81
C VAL A 121 3.16 -7.82 -3.87
N GLY A 122 2.02 -8.45 -4.17
CA GLY A 122 1.50 -9.55 -3.37
C GLY A 122 1.15 -9.22 -1.92
N CYS A 123 1.03 -7.94 -1.58
CA CYS A 123 0.81 -7.48 -0.22
C CYS A 123 -0.66 -7.66 0.23
N ARG A 124 -0.85 -7.95 1.51
CA ARG A 124 -2.16 -7.93 2.15
C ARG A 124 -2.36 -6.57 2.83
N MET A 125 -3.17 -5.71 2.22
CA MET A 125 -3.42 -4.33 2.65
C MET A 125 -4.89 -4.09 3.04
N VAL A 126 -5.55 -5.11 3.59
CA VAL A 126 -6.96 -5.04 3.99
C VAL A 126 -7.14 -3.95 5.04
N GLY A 127 -8.02 -2.97 4.76
CA GLY A 127 -8.29 -1.85 5.64
C GLY A 127 -7.12 -0.87 5.82
N ALA A 128 -6.07 -0.94 4.98
CA ALA A 128 -4.98 0.03 5.00
C ALA A 128 -5.51 1.43 4.65
N ARG A 129 -4.98 2.45 5.28
CA ARG A 129 -5.42 3.85 5.12
C ARG A 129 -4.36 4.65 4.40
N LEU A 130 -4.46 4.69 3.06
CA LEU A 130 -3.59 5.46 2.18
C LEU A 130 -4.19 6.83 1.81
N ASP A 131 -5.32 7.19 2.41
CA ASP A 131 -5.89 8.52 2.25
C ASP A 131 -4.85 9.57 2.65
N GLU A 132 -4.77 10.68 1.88
CA GLU A 132 -3.80 11.74 2.11
C GLU A 132 -2.32 11.34 1.88
N SER A 133 -2.03 10.13 1.38
CA SER A 133 -0.68 9.80 0.92
C SER A 133 -0.29 10.65 -0.29
N ARG A 134 1.01 10.93 -0.44
CA ARG A 134 1.53 11.88 -1.42
C ARG A 134 2.57 11.22 -2.32
N GLY A 135 2.77 11.79 -3.49
CA GLY A 135 3.71 11.31 -4.48
C GLY A 135 3.00 10.62 -5.64
N LEU A 136 3.71 10.45 -6.73
CA LEU A 136 3.23 9.82 -7.95
C LEU A 136 4.02 8.54 -8.21
N GLY A 137 3.44 7.63 -9.00
CA GLY A 137 4.14 6.44 -9.46
C GLY A 137 4.15 5.27 -8.47
N ALA A 138 3.43 5.35 -7.34
CA ALA A 138 3.25 4.19 -6.49
C ALA A 138 2.49 3.09 -7.26
N THR A 139 2.98 1.85 -7.21
CA THR A 139 2.43 0.73 -7.97
C THR A 139 1.91 -0.36 -7.05
N PHE A 140 0.80 -0.99 -7.47
CA PHE A 140 0.18 -2.08 -6.72
C PHE A 140 -0.07 -3.25 -7.68
N ARG A 141 0.45 -4.43 -7.36
CA ARG A 141 0.27 -5.64 -8.16
C ARG A 141 -0.09 -6.82 -7.27
N ARG A 142 -1.16 -7.56 -7.61
CA ARG A 142 -1.64 -8.73 -6.87
C ARG A 142 -1.87 -8.47 -5.38
N CYS A 143 -2.24 -7.25 -5.03
CA CYS A 143 -2.48 -6.84 -3.66
C CYS A 143 -3.94 -7.05 -3.25
N ASN A 144 -4.13 -7.38 -1.97
CA ASN A 144 -5.44 -7.41 -1.36
C ASN A 144 -5.71 -6.08 -0.65
N LEU A 145 -6.45 -5.19 -1.31
CA LEU A 145 -6.81 -3.84 -0.89
C LEU A 145 -8.29 -3.74 -0.47
N MET A 146 -8.91 -4.85 -0.06
CA MET A 146 -10.30 -4.82 0.42
C MET A 146 -10.44 -3.82 1.56
N LEU A 147 -11.51 -3.02 1.54
CA LEU A 147 -11.78 -2.00 2.57
C LEU A 147 -10.67 -0.93 2.70
N ALA A 148 -9.71 -0.85 1.79
CA ALA A 148 -8.65 0.15 1.87
C ALA A 148 -9.19 1.55 1.60
N GLY A 149 -8.73 2.54 2.38
CA GLY A 149 -8.92 3.96 2.12
C GLY A 149 -7.84 4.45 1.15
N MET A 150 -8.26 4.84 -0.06
CA MET A 150 -7.37 5.30 -1.13
C MET A 150 -7.93 6.57 -1.79
N SER A 151 -8.64 7.39 -1.03
CA SER A 151 -9.23 8.62 -1.55
C SER A 151 -8.16 9.56 -2.09
N GLY A 152 -8.38 10.07 -3.29
CA GLY A 152 -7.50 11.04 -3.95
C GLY A 152 -6.16 10.47 -4.45
N ILE A 153 -5.94 9.15 -4.36
CA ILE A 153 -4.73 8.52 -4.89
C ILE A 153 -4.65 8.67 -6.41
N SER A 154 -3.44 8.83 -6.96
CA SER A 154 -3.22 8.81 -8.40
C SER A 154 -2.61 7.49 -8.83
N LEU A 155 -3.35 6.73 -9.64
CA LEU A 155 -2.90 5.51 -10.32
C LEU A 155 -2.91 5.69 -11.84
N ARG A 156 -2.92 6.94 -12.30
CA ARG A 156 -3.04 7.27 -13.72
C ARG A 156 -2.05 6.52 -14.59
N GLY A 157 -2.56 5.96 -15.69
CA GLY A 157 -1.76 5.28 -16.71
C GLY A 157 -1.15 3.95 -16.28
N GLN A 158 -1.55 3.41 -15.13
CA GLN A 158 -0.99 2.16 -14.61
C GLN A 158 -1.73 0.92 -15.12
N GLU A 159 -0.99 -0.20 -15.17
CA GLU A 159 -1.54 -1.54 -15.31
C GLU A 159 -1.86 -2.10 -13.93
N LEU A 160 -3.13 -2.30 -13.63
CA LEU A 160 -3.65 -2.74 -12.33
C LEU A 160 -4.03 -4.22 -12.44
N ASP A 161 -3.06 -5.08 -12.08
CA ASP A 161 -3.14 -6.53 -12.24
C ASP A 161 -3.39 -7.25 -10.91
N GLY A 162 -4.41 -8.11 -10.87
CA GLY A 162 -4.70 -9.00 -9.76
C GLY A 162 -5.11 -8.30 -8.47
N LEU A 163 -5.65 -7.09 -8.53
CA LEU A 163 -6.05 -6.32 -7.36
C LEU A 163 -7.41 -6.76 -6.81
N ARG A 164 -7.50 -6.89 -5.50
CA ARG A 164 -8.76 -7.11 -4.79
C ARG A 164 -9.09 -5.84 -4.02
N MET A 165 -10.00 -5.04 -4.60
CA MET A 165 -10.40 -3.73 -4.06
C MET A 165 -11.89 -3.71 -3.71
N ASP A 166 -12.43 -4.87 -3.28
CA ASP A 166 -13.81 -4.96 -2.84
C ASP A 166 -14.03 -3.99 -1.65
N ASP A 167 -15.08 -3.18 -1.71
CA ASP A 167 -15.43 -2.15 -0.73
C ASP A 167 -14.31 -1.11 -0.46
N ALA A 168 -13.33 -0.96 -1.34
CA ALA A 168 -12.30 0.06 -1.20
C ALA A 168 -12.87 1.47 -1.47
N VAL A 169 -12.32 2.48 -0.80
CA VAL A 169 -12.73 3.88 -0.98
C VAL A 169 -11.76 4.56 -1.94
N LEU A 170 -12.20 4.74 -3.20
CA LEU A 170 -11.46 5.39 -4.28
C LEU A 170 -12.06 6.78 -4.62
N ALA A 171 -12.71 7.41 -3.65
CA ALA A 171 -13.35 8.70 -3.87
C ALA A 171 -12.31 9.76 -4.31
N GLY A 172 -12.55 10.41 -5.46
CA GLY A 172 -11.66 11.42 -6.02
C GLY A 172 -10.31 10.87 -6.52
N ALA A 173 -10.14 9.56 -6.66
CA ALA A 173 -8.93 8.96 -7.21
C ALA A 173 -8.76 9.30 -8.70
N ASP A 174 -7.51 9.53 -9.12
CA ASP A 174 -7.16 9.67 -10.54
C ASP A 174 -6.84 8.29 -11.12
N LEU A 175 -7.81 7.71 -11.83
CA LEU A 175 -7.75 6.40 -12.47
C LEU A 175 -7.71 6.51 -14.01
N ARG A 176 -7.40 7.70 -14.53
CA ARG A 176 -7.36 7.94 -15.98
C ARG A 176 -6.31 7.08 -16.65
N ASP A 177 -6.64 6.63 -17.85
CA ASP A 177 -5.73 5.84 -18.68
C ASP A 177 -5.26 4.52 -18.03
N THR A 178 -5.92 4.03 -16.97
CA THR A 178 -5.57 2.74 -16.31
C THR A 178 -6.06 1.55 -17.12
N VAL A 179 -5.32 0.43 -17.02
CA VAL A 179 -5.72 -0.86 -17.59
C VAL A 179 -5.89 -1.88 -16.48
N TRP A 180 -7.08 -2.46 -16.36
CA TRP A 180 -7.43 -3.40 -15.29
C TRP A 180 -7.45 -4.83 -15.80
N THR A 181 -6.70 -5.72 -15.13
CA THR A 181 -6.63 -7.14 -15.45
C THR A 181 -6.83 -7.98 -14.18
N ASP A 182 -7.67 -9.01 -14.25
CA ASP A 182 -7.93 -9.93 -13.14
C ASP A 182 -8.22 -9.26 -11.79
N SER A 183 -8.78 -8.06 -11.83
CA SER A 183 -9.00 -7.21 -10.66
C SER A 183 -10.47 -7.12 -10.28
N ARG A 184 -10.76 -6.82 -9.00
CA ARG A 184 -12.13 -6.71 -8.48
C ARG A 184 -12.34 -5.38 -7.80
N LEU A 185 -13.50 -4.76 -8.10
CA LEU A 185 -13.95 -3.46 -7.60
C LEU A 185 -15.37 -3.55 -7.02
N ARG A 186 -15.80 -4.73 -6.56
CA ARG A 186 -17.16 -4.93 -6.05
C ARG A 186 -17.41 -4.02 -4.85
N GLY A 187 -18.47 -3.20 -4.91
CA GLY A 187 -18.80 -2.27 -3.84
C GLY A 187 -17.80 -1.12 -3.63
N ALA A 188 -16.79 -0.97 -4.50
CA ALA A 188 -15.83 0.13 -4.40
C ALA A 188 -16.52 1.49 -4.56
N VAL A 189 -16.12 2.45 -3.73
CA VAL A 189 -16.69 3.81 -3.75
C VAL A 189 -15.90 4.66 -4.74
N LEU A 190 -16.47 4.89 -5.94
CA LEU A 190 -15.86 5.65 -7.05
C LEU A 190 -16.35 7.10 -7.15
N ARG A 191 -17.00 7.63 -6.12
CA ARG A 191 -17.53 9.00 -6.15
C ARG A 191 -16.44 10.02 -6.49
N ALA A 192 -16.66 10.80 -7.56
CA ALA A 192 -15.71 11.80 -8.06
C ALA A 192 -14.34 11.22 -8.49
N ALA A 193 -14.22 9.91 -8.67
CA ALA A 193 -13.03 9.33 -9.32
C ALA A 193 -13.03 9.70 -10.81
N GLU A 194 -11.84 9.91 -11.36
CA GLU A 194 -11.65 10.21 -12.78
C GLU A 194 -11.27 8.93 -13.52
N LEU A 195 -12.08 8.52 -14.51
CA LEU A 195 -11.93 7.25 -15.25
C LEU A 195 -11.77 7.46 -16.76
N ASP A 196 -11.53 8.68 -17.23
CA ASP A 196 -11.34 8.95 -18.66
C ASP A 196 -10.21 8.11 -19.23
N GLY A 197 -10.49 7.35 -20.29
CA GLY A 197 -9.52 6.46 -20.92
C GLY A 197 -9.23 5.17 -20.17
N ALA A 198 -9.82 4.93 -19.00
CA ALA A 198 -9.63 3.68 -18.26
C ALA A 198 -10.22 2.48 -19.02
N ASP A 199 -9.49 1.37 -19.08
CA ASP A 199 -9.95 0.09 -19.60
C ASP A 199 -10.35 -0.84 -18.45
N LEU A 200 -11.65 -0.93 -18.18
CA LEU A 200 -12.24 -1.74 -17.11
C LEU A 200 -12.71 -3.12 -17.56
N ARG A 201 -12.44 -3.53 -18.81
CA ARG A 201 -12.94 -4.80 -19.36
C ARG A 201 -12.47 -6.02 -18.59
N GLY A 202 -11.28 -5.96 -17.98
CA GLY A 202 -10.71 -7.00 -17.12
C GLY A 202 -11.03 -6.85 -15.63
N ALA A 203 -11.89 -5.90 -15.25
CA ALA A 203 -12.30 -5.68 -13.88
C ALA A 203 -13.67 -6.29 -13.57
N ASP A 204 -13.82 -6.91 -12.40
CA ASP A 204 -15.12 -7.31 -11.87
C ASP A 204 -15.72 -6.16 -11.05
N LEU A 205 -16.71 -5.48 -11.62
CA LEU A 205 -17.41 -4.35 -10.99
C LEU A 205 -18.52 -4.79 -10.03
N GLY A 206 -18.80 -6.10 -9.93
CA GLY A 206 -19.90 -6.65 -9.14
C GLY A 206 -21.28 -6.17 -9.62
N ASP A 207 -22.15 -5.88 -8.68
CA ASP A 207 -23.52 -5.40 -8.93
C ASP A 207 -23.58 -3.88 -9.05
N PHE A 208 -22.72 -3.31 -9.90
CA PHE A 208 -22.64 -1.86 -10.11
C PHE A 208 -24.00 -1.32 -10.56
N SER A 209 -24.53 -0.33 -9.85
CA SER A 209 -25.85 0.21 -10.12
C SER A 209 -25.89 1.05 -11.39
N TRP A 210 -26.95 0.89 -12.22
CA TRP A 210 -27.16 1.76 -13.37
C TRP A 210 -27.25 3.26 -12.98
N GLN A 211 -27.70 3.56 -11.77
CA GLN A 211 -27.77 4.93 -11.24
C GLN A 211 -26.38 5.55 -11.06
N GLU A 212 -25.38 4.71 -10.86
CA GLU A 212 -23.98 5.09 -10.71
C GLU A 212 -23.19 4.98 -12.02
N ALA A 213 -23.83 4.52 -13.10
CA ALA A 213 -23.17 4.33 -14.40
C ALA A 213 -22.49 5.61 -14.93
N HIS A 214 -22.97 6.80 -14.52
CA HIS A 214 -22.32 8.06 -14.86
C HIS A 214 -20.88 8.19 -14.30
N LEU A 215 -20.53 7.45 -13.22
CA LEU A 215 -19.18 7.42 -12.66
C LEU A 215 -18.19 6.72 -13.59
N LEU A 216 -18.68 5.87 -14.52
CA LEU A 216 -17.87 5.20 -15.52
C LEU A 216 -17.69 6.03 -16.81
N SER A 217 -18.06 7.30 -16.78
CA SER A 217 -17.92 8.20 -17.94
C SER A 217 -16.49 8.20 -18.45
N GLY A 218 -16.30 8.05 -19.76
CA GLY A 218 -14.99 8.00 -20.41
C GLY A 218 -14.24 6.67 -20.31
N ALA A 219 -14.71 5.73 -19.48
CA ALA A 219 -14.11 4.40 -19.38
C ALA A 219 -14.60 3.43 -20.46
N THR A 220 -13.81 2.44 -20.79
CA THR A 220 -14.18 1.30 -21.64
C THR A 220 -14.59 0.12 -20.76
N ILE A 221 -15.79 -0.43 -20.99
CA ILE A 221 -16.31 -1.63 -20.32
C ILE A 221 -16.58 -2.74 -21.34
N SER A 222 -16.70 -3.98 -20.87
CA SER A 222 -17.04 -5.13 -21.71
C SER A 222 -18.52 -5.17 -22.05
N GLY A 223 -18.88 -5.94 -23.12
CA GLY A 223 -20.28 -6.19 -23.47
C GLY A 223 -21.06 -6.86 -22.34
N GLU A 224 -20.42 -7.76 -21.57
CA GLU A 224 -21.04 -8.41 -20.41
C GLU A 224 -21.35 -7.40 -19.28
N GLN A 225 -20.42 -6.51 -18.97
CA GLN A 225 -20.62 -5.44 -17.98
C GLN A 225 -21.76 -4.49 -18.43
N ALA A 226 -21.76 -4.11 -19.71
CA ALA A 226 -22.84 -3.28 -20.29
C ALA A 226 -24.21 -3.99 -20.21
N SER A 227 -24.27 -5.27 -20.54
CA SER A 227 -25.50 -6.07 -20.47
C SER A 227 -26.05 -6.14 -19.04
N LYS A 228 -25.19 -6.32 -18.04
CA LYS A 228 -25.61 -6.31 -16.62
C LYS A 228 -26.20 -4.97 -16.20
N LEU A 229 -25.58 -3.84 -16.61
CA LEU A 229 -26.08 -2.50 -16.32
C LEU A 229 -27.45 -2.24 -17.00
N LEU A 230 -27.56 -2.53 -18.27
CA LEU A 230 -28.78 -2.32 -19.06
C LEU A 230 -29.91 -3.26 -18.63
N GLY A 231 -29.58 -4.48 -18.20
CA GLY A 231 -30.52 -5.45 -17.65
C GLY A 231 -31.28 -4.94 -16.42
N GLN A 232 -30.67 -4.08 -15.59
CA GLN A 232 -31.36 -3.43 -14.47
C GLN A 232 -32.47 -2.46 -14.91
N LEU A 233 -32.42 -1.99 -16.16
CA LEU A 233 -33.46 -1.17 -16.80
C LEU A 233 -34.47 -2.01 -17.60
N GLY A 234 -34.35 -3.35 -17.59
CA GLY A 234 -35.17 -4.24 -18.41
C GLY A 234 -34.79 -4.26 -19.89
N ILE A 235 -33.60 -3.73 -20.25
CA ILE A 235 -33.10 -3.73 -21.63
C ILE A 235 -32.30 -5.01 -21.86
N VAL A 236 -32.63 -5.74 -22.92
CA VAL A 236 -31.92 -6.95 -23.37
C VAL A 236 -30.88 -6.53 -24.41
N VAL A 237 -29.68 -7.01 -24.27
CA VAL A 237 -28.58 -6.83 -25.22
C VAL A 237 -28.31 -8.18 -25.87
N ASP A 238 -28.50 -8.25 -27.19
CA ASP A 238 -28.27 -9.43 -28.01
C ASP A 238 -26.83 -9.49 -28.55
#